data_89acc3c4672be2322f42400a2b4f7967
#
_entry.id   89acc3c4672be2322f42400a2b4f7967
#
_cell.length_a   1.000
_cell.length_b   1.000
_cell.length_c   1.000
_cell.angle_alpha   90.00
_cell.angle_beta   90.00
_cell.angle_gamma   90.00
#
_symmetry.space_group_name_H-M   'P 1'
#
loop_
_entity.id
_entity.type
_entity.pdbx_description
1 polymer ?
#
loop_
_entity_poly.entity_id
_entity_poly.type
_entity_poly.pdbx_seq_one_letter_code
_entity_poly.pdbx_strand_id
1 'polypeptide(L)'
;MKKKAEDALEIFNKGFNCAQAVLSSHSEEFGLDTIFAKKLGGAFIGGIANNGEVCGAVSGALMLIGLKYGQYNEGDIESKEKTIKITNDYIQKFKKEHGSIICRELLKYDLSIEEEKLKARESGVFKTLCPKYIKKSVEIIEEIL
;
A
#
# COMPACT_ATOMS: atom_id res chain seq x y z
N MET A 1 15.30 -2.22 -8.80
CA MET A 1 13.94 -2.79 -8.82
C MET A 1 13.72 -3.70 -7.63
N LYS A 2 14.35 -4.87 -7.60
CA LYS A 2 14.27 -5.78 -6.44
C LYS A 2 14.68 -5.09 -5.15
N LYS A 3 15.66 -4.18 -5.22
CA LYS A 3 16.13 -3.42 -4.07
C LYS A 3 15.02 -2.62 -3.40
N LYS A 4 14.12 -2.00 -4.18
CA LYS A 4 13.03 -1.19 -3.60
C LYS A 4 12.00 -2.07 -2.87
N ALA A 5 11.72 -3.25 -3.39
CA ALA A 5 10.87 -4.20 -2.69
C ALA A 5 11.53 -4.67 -1.40
N GLU A 6 12.83 -4.94 -1.43
CA GLU A 6 13.60 -5.32 -0.24
C GLU A 6 13.62 -4.20 0.79
N ASP A 7 13.79 -2.94 0.33
CA ASP A 7 13.75 -1.77 1.21
C ASP A 7 12.40 -1.65 1.91
N ALA A 8 11.31 -1.85 1.17
CA ALA A 8 9.96 -1.82 1.74
C ALA A 8 9.77 -2.91 2.79
N LEU A 9 10.22 -4.12 2.50
CA LEU A 9 10.14 -5.24 3.44
C LEU A 9 10.97 -4.97 4.71
N GLU A 10 12.12 -4.36 4.56
CA GLU A 10 12.97 -3.98 5.69
C GLU A 10 12.25 -2.97 6.58
N ILE A 11 11.60 -1.96 5.99
CA ILE A 11 10.82 -0.99 6.74
C ILE A 11 9.68 -1.67 7.49
N PHE A 12 8.96 -2.56 6.82
CA PHE A 12 7.88 -3.32 7.45
C PHE A 12 8.39 -4.15 8.64
N ASN A 13 9.53 -4.81 8.48
CA ASN A 13 10.11 -5.64 9.52
C ASN A 13 10.61 -4.83 10.73
N LYS A 14 10.80 -3.53 10.58
CA LYS A 14 11.16 -2.63 11.68
C LYS A 14 9.93 -2.17 12.48
N GLY A 15 8.74 -2.64 12.14
CA GLY A 15 7.53 -2.34 12.90
C GLY A 15 6.61 -1.30 12.28
N PHE A 16 6.90 -0.84 11.06
CA PHE A 16 6.02 0.07 10.34
C PHE A 16 4.92 -0.73 9.62
N ASN A 17 3.82 -0.07 9.28
CA ASN A 17 2.72 -0.75 8.57
C ASN A 17 2.96 -0.84 7.06
N CYS A 18 2.09 -1.59 6.38
CA CYS A 18 2.22 -1.82 4.94
C CYS A 18 2.23 -0.53 4.11
N ALA A 19 1.37 0.43 4.46
CA ALA A 19 1.29 1.69 3.73
C ALA A 19 2.58 2.50 3.91
N GLN A 20 3.09 2.56 5.13
CA GLN A 20 4.35 3.24 5.42
C GLN A 20 5.50 2.62 4.65
N ALA A 21 5.54 1.29 4.60
CA ALA A 21 6.60 0.56 3.89
C ALA A 21 6.58 0.85 2.39
N VAL A 22 5.43 0.73 1.75
CA VAL A 22 5.31 0.92 0.30
C VAL A 22 5.53 2.39 -0.07
N LEU A 23 4.90 3.32 0.63
CA LEU A 23 5.04 4.74 0.34
C LEU A 23 6.50 5.18 0.47
N SER A 24 7.17 4.78 1.55
CA SER A 24 8.57 5.18 1.81
C SER A 24 9.55 4.61 0.79
N SER A 25 9.21 3.49 0.15
CA SER A 25 10.12 2.85 -0.81
C SER A 25 10.48 3.77 -1.99
N HIS A 26 9.56 4.64 -2.41
CA HIS A 26 9.74 5.50 -3.58
C HIS A 26 9.47 6.99 -3.32
N SER A 27 9.10 7.35 -2.10
CA SER A 27 8.63 8.72 -1.82
C SER A 27 9.67 9.79 -2.15
N GLU A 28 10.94 9.53 -1.88
CA GLU A 28 12.00 10.52 -2.11
C GLU A 28 12.19 10.84 -3.59
N GLU A 29 11.94 9.88 -4.46
CA GLU A 29 12.00 10.11 -5.91
C GLU A 29 10.99 11.16 -6.37
N PHE A 30 9.92 11.33 -5.62
CA PHE A 30 8.84 12.26 -5.95
C PHE A 30 8.76 13.45 -4.99
N GLY A 31 9.87 13.73 -4.28
CA GLY A 31 9.98 14.94 -3.45
C GLY A 31 9.39 14.83 -2.05
N LEU A 32 9.03 13.64 -1.61
CA LEU A 32 8.50 13.43 -0.26
C LEU A 32 9.51 12.66 0.58
N ASP A 33 10.05 13.28 1.63
CA ASP A 33 11.02 12.60 2.48
C ASP A 33 10.37 11.44 3.26
N THR A 34 11.19 10.51 3.72
CA THR A 34 10.70 9.29 4.35
C THR A 34 10.02 9.53 5.70
N ILE A 35 10.35 10.60 6.40
CA ILE A 35 9.70 10.92 7.66
C ILE A 35 8.24 11.31 7.40
N PHE A 36 8.00 12.19 6.42
CA PHE A 36 6.63 12.57 6.06
C PHE A 36 5.87 11.40 5.45
N ALA A 37 6.54 10.57 4.64
CA ALA A 37 5.92 9.38 4.10
C ALA A 37 5.41 8.45 5.20
N LYS A 38 6.21 8.22 6.23
CA LYS A 38 5.81 7.40 7.37
C LYS A 38 4.64 8.02 8.14
N LYS A 39 4.68 9.33 8.35
CA LYS A 39 3.56 10.03 9.01
C LYS A 39 2.26 9.91 8.22
N LEU A 40 2.32 10.13 6.91
CA LEU A 40 1.15 10.04 6.04
C LEU A 40 0.54 8.64 6.03
N GLY A 41 1.37 7.62 6.07
CA GLY A 41 0.91 6.23 6.07
C GLY A 41 0.42 5.73 7.42
N GLY A 42 0.60 6.50 8.50
CA GLY A 42 0.38 6.03 9.86
C GLY A 42 -1.04 5.54 10.17
N ALA A 43 -2.05 6.18 9.63
CA ALA A 43 -3.44 5.82 9.89
C ALA A 43 -3.93 4.64 9.04
N PHE A 44 -3.14 4.17 8.09
CA PHE A 44 -3.56 3.13 7.14
C PHE A 44 -3.27 1.71 7.60
N ILE A 45 -2.85 1.53 8.82
CA ILE A 45 -2.56 0.22 9.42
C ILE A 45 -3.82 -0.67 9.42
N GLY A 46 -3.64 -1.94 9.07
CA GLY A 46 -4.71 -2.93 9.17
C GLY A 46 -5.94 -2.61 8.34
N GLY A 47 -5.77 -2.03 7.15
CA GLY A 47 -6.89 -1.64 6.31
C GLY A 47 -7.61 -0.43 6.88
N ILE A 48 -6.89 0.64 7.11
CA ILE A 48 -7.34 1.92 7.68
C ILE A 48 -7.74 1.74 9.15
N ALA A 49 -6.80 2.04 10.03
CA ALA A 49 -6.98 2.00 11.49
C ALA A 49 -7.62 0.68 11.97
N ASN A 50 -7.17 -0.44 11.41
CA ASN A 50 -7.66 -1.78 11.73
C ASN A 50 -9.15 -2.01 11.41
N ASN A 51 -9.68 -1.30 10.41
CA ASN A 51 -11.07 -1.50 9.99
C ASN A 51 -11.21 -2.54 8.86
N GLY A 52 -10.12 -3.17 8.44
CA GLY A 52 -10.21 -4.22 7.44
C GLY A 52 -10.61 -3.75 6.05
N GLU A 53 -10.47 -2.46 5.77
CA GLU A 53 -10.78 -1.86 4.48
C GLU A 53 -9.62 -2.06 3.49
N VAL A 54 -9.29 -1.08 2.66
CA VAL A 54 -8.25 -1.22 1.65
C VAL A 54 -6.89 -1.57 2.29
N CYS A 55 -6.23 -2.59 1.74
CA CYS A 55 -4.90 -3.03 2.17
C CYS A 55 -3.91 -1.86 2.15
N GLY A 56 -3.11 -1.73 3.22
CA GLY A 56 -2.12 -0.65 3.32
C GLY A 56 -1.10 -0.67 2.19
N ALA A 57 -0.73 -1.84 1.69
CA ALA A 57 0.18 -1.95 0.55
C ALA A 57 -0.41 -1.30 -0.70
N VAL A 58 -1.73 -1.40 -0.87
CA VAL A 58 -2.45 -0.74 -1.97
C VAL A 58 -2.51 0.76 -1.72
N SER A 59 -2.92 1.18 -0.51
CA SER A 59 -3.02 2.60 -0.18
C SER A 59 -1.69 3.33 -0.38
N GLY A 60 -0.58 2.73 0.05
CA GLY A 60 0.75 3.31 -0.14
C GLY A 60 1.10 3.47 -1.62
N ALA A 61 0.76 2.49 -2.43
CA ALA A 61 0.98 2.56 -3.88
C ALA A 61 0.15 3.65 -4.53
N LEU A 62 -1.11 3.79 -4.12
CA LEU A 62 -1.99 4.85 -4.65
C LEU A 62 -1.46 6.23 -4.32
N MET A 63 -0.87 6.40 -3.14
CA MET A 63 -0.22 7.66 -2.77
C MET A 63 0.97 7.96 -3.68
N LEU A 64 1.77 6.95 -4.02
CA LEU A 64 2.89 7.11 -4.96
C LEU A 64 2.42 7.50 -6.35
N ILE A 65 1.34 6.91 -6.82
CA ILE A 65 0.73 7.27 -8.10
C ILE A 65 0.31 8.74 -8.06
N GLY A 66 -0.32 9.16 -6.96
CA GLY A 66 -0.72 10.55 -6.77
C GLY A 66 0.45 11.51 -6.74
N LEU A 67 1.54 11.14 -6.08
CA LEU A 67 2.75 11.96 -6.03
C LEU A 67 3.33 12.21 -7.44
N LYS A 68 3.28 11.21 -8.30
CA LYS A 68 3.83 11.35 -9.64
C LYS A 68 2.87 12.02 -10.63
N TYR A 69 1.59 11.68 -10.60
CA TYR A 69 0.65 12.06 -11.64
C TYR A 69 -0.51 12.94 -11.16
N GLY A 70 -0.67 13.09 -9.84
CA GLY A 70 -1.83 13.78 -9.28
C GLY A 70 -1.96 15.22 -9.73
N GLN A 71 -3.19 15.63 -9.96
CA GLN A 71 -3.52 16.99 -10.32
C GLN A 71 -3.18 17.93 -9.16
N TYR A 72 -2.48 19.02 -9.47
CA TYR A 72 -2.25 20.07 -8.50
C TYR A 72 -2.57 21.48 -9.06
N ASN A 73 -2.91 21.55 -10.35
CA ASN A 73 -3.38 22.78 -10.96
C ASN A 73 -4.88 22.71 -11.18
N GLU A 74 -5.54 23.83 -10.91
CA GLU A 74 -6.98 23.95 -11.13
C GLU A 74 -7.30 23.73 -12.61
N GLY A 75 -8.32 22.92 -12.90
CA GLY A 75 -8.76 22.68 -14.28
C GLY A 75 -7.93 21.70 -15.09
N ASP A 76 -6.89 21.10 -14.50
CA ASP A 76 -6.05 20.10 -15.18
C ASP A 76 -6.75 18.75 -15.24
N ILE A 77 -7.70 18.62 -16.14
CA ILE A 77 -8.51 17.41 -16.33
C ILE A 77 -7.65 16.25 -16.84
N GLU A 78 -6.64 16.57 -17.67
CA GLU A 78 -5.76 15.54 -18.23
C GLU A 78 -5.01 14.77 -17.15
N SER A 79 -4.41 15.48 -16.18
CA SER A 79 -3.72 14.83 -15.05
C SER A 79 -4.68 14.03 -14.19
N LYS A 80 -5.88 14.57 -13.96
CA LYS A 80 -6.90 13.88 -13.19
C LYS A 80 -7.29 12.54 -13.85
N GLU A 81 -7.57 12.55 -15.14
CA GLU A 81 -7.96 11.34 -15.88
C GLU A 81 -6.81 10.33 -15.96
N LYS A 82 -5.59 10.82 -16.16
CA LYS A 82 -4.40 9.97 -16.19
C LYS A 82 -4.19 9.26 -14.86
N THR A 83 -4.34 9.98 -13.76
CA THR A 83 -4.21 9.40 -12.42
C THR A 83 -5.24 8.30 -12.20
N ILE A 84 -6.49 8.53 -12.60
CA ILE A 84 -7.55 7.53 -12.49
C ILE A 84 -7.20 6.28 -13.28
N LYS A 85 -6.75 6.46 -14.53
CA LYS A 85 -6.40 5.33 -15.40
C LYS A 85 -5.27 4.50 -14.81
N ILE A 86 -4.21 5.15 -14.38
CA ILE A 86 -3.03 4.46 -13.83
C ILE A 86 -3.40 3.74 -12.53
N THR A 87 -4.21 4.38 -11.69
CA THR A 87 -4.69 3.77 -10.45
C THR A 87 -5.51 2.51 -10.74
N ASN A 88 -6.41 2.58 -11.73
CA ASN A 88 -7.19 1.40 -12.10
C ASN A 88 -6.32 0.29 -12.68
N ASP A 89 -5.30 0.63 -13.46
CA ASP A 89 -4.34 -0.37 -13.97
C ASP A 89 -3.62 -1.06 -12.81
N TYR A 90 -3.18 -0.29 -11.81
CA TYR A 90 -2.57 -0.85 -10.60
C TYR A 90 -3.54 -1.81 -9.89
N ILE A 91 -4.75 -1.37 -9.65
CA ILE A 91 -5.76 -2.17 -8.95
C ILE A 91 -6.03 -3.48 -9.68
N GLN A 92 -6.15 -3.45 -11.01
CA GLN A 92 -6.38 -4.66 -11.80
C GLN A 92 -5.21 -5.64 -11.68
N LYS A 93 -3.98 -5.15 -11.74
CA LYS A 93 -2.79 -6.00 -11.60
C LYS A 93 -2.70 -6.62 -10.21
N PHE A 94 -3.00 -5.85 -9.17
CA PHE A 94 -2.98 -6.35 -7.80
C PHE A 94 -4.07 -7.41 -7.59
N LYS A 95 -5.29 -7.15 -8.07
CA LYS A 95 -6.39 -8.11 -7.97
C LYS A 95 -6.12 -9.39 -8.74
N LYS A 96 -5.49 -9.29 -9.90
CA LYS A 96 -5.13 -10.46 -10.69
C LYS A 96 -4.23 -11.41 -9.90
N GLU A 97 -3.29 -10.85 -9.13
CA GLU A 97 -2.36 -11.63 -8.33
C GLU A 97 -2.99 -12.16 -7.04
N HIS A 98 -3.75 -11.31 -6.34
CA HIS A 98 -4.19 -11.61 -4.97
C HIS A 98 -5.72 -11.74 -4.80
N GLY A 99 -6.49 -11.42 -5.81
CA GLY A 99 -7.96 -11.59 -5.80
C GLY A 99 -8.74 -10.44 -5.21
N SER A 100 -8.12 -9.53 -4.46
CA SER A 100 -8.80 -8.43 -3.79
C SER A 100 -7.80 -7.32 -3.44
N ILE A 101 -8.31 -6.13 -3.12
CA ILE A 101 -7.52 -5.05 -2.51
C ILE A 101 -7.94 -4.81 -1.06
N ILE A 102 -8.89 -5.59 -0.55
CA ILE A 102 -9.49 -5.36 0.77
C ILE A 102 -8.80 -6.22 1.83
N CYS A 103 -8.32 -5.58 2.90
CA CYS A 103 -7.55 -6.22 3.95
C CYS A 103 -8.25 -7.46 4.54
N ARG A 104 -9.52 -7.35 4.92
CA ARG A 104 -10.23 -8.47 5.53
C ARG A 104 -10.42 -9.64 4.56
N GLU A 105 -10.47 -9.36 3.26
CA GLU A 105 -10.55 -10.40 2.23
C GLU A 105 -9.19 -11.05 1.99
N LEU A 106 -8.14 -10.25 2.00
CA LEU A 106 -6.78 -10.74 1.78
C LEU A 106 -6.27 -11.56 2.96
N LEU A 107 -6.53 -11.12 4.19
CA LEU A 107 -6.07 -11.79 5.40
C LEU A 107 -7.01 -12.89 5.87
N LYS A 108 -8.26 -12.86 5.43
CA LYS A 108 -9.33 -13.75 5.90
C LYS A 108 -9.68 -13.54 7.37
N TYR A 109 -9.37 -12.37 7.89
CA TYR A 109 -9.72 -11.92 9.24
C TYR A 109 -10.19 -10.48 9.17
N ASP A 110 -11.25 -10.17 9.90
CA ASP A 110 -11.74 -8.80 10.03
C ASP A 110 -11.11 -8.16 11.26
N LEU A 111 -10.12 -7.30 11.03
CA LEU A 111 -9.36 -6.67 12.12
C LEU A 111 -10.18 -5.67 12.93
N SER A 112 -11.38 -5.31 12.46
CA SER A 112 -12.30 -4.46 13.23
C SER A 112 -13.00 -5.22 14.36
N ILE A 113 -12.93 -6.55 14.32
CA ILE A 113 -13.49 -7.43 15.34
C ILE A 113 -12.34 -7.90 16.23
N GLU A 114 -12.36 -7.54 17.51
CA GLU A 114 -11.25 -7.80 18.44
C GLU A 114 -10.83 -9.27 18.48
N GLU A 115 -11.79 -10.18 18.53
CA GLU A 115 -11.53 -11.61 18.54
C GLU A 115 -10.82 -12.08 17.28
N GLU A 116 -11.23 -11.59 16.10
CA GLU A 116 -10.60 -11.93 14.83
C GLU A 116 -9.20 -11.33 14.73
N LYS A 117 -9.00 -10.12 15.24
CA LYS A 117 -7.69 -9.49 15.26
C LYS A 117 -6.70 -10.31 16.10
N LEU A 118 -7.13 -10.81 17.24
CA LEU A 118 -6.30 -11.69 18.07
C LEU A 118 -5.96 -12.99 17.35
N LYS A 119 -6.94 -13.60 16.69
CA LYS A 119 -6.73 -14.84 15.92
C LYS A 119 -5.75 -14.59 14.75
N ALA A 120 -5.87 -13.46 14.08
CA ALA A 120 -4.96 -13.09 12.99
C ALA A 120 -3.52 -13.00 13.52
N ARG A 121 -3.33 -12.34 14.65
CA ARG A 121 -2.01 -12.20 15.27
C ARG A 121 -1.44 -13.57 15.65
N GLU A 122 -2.22 -14.40 16.29
CA GLU A 122 -1.80 -15.75 16.71
C GLU A 122 -1.49 -16.66 15.52
N SER A 123 -2.20 -16.51 14.41
CA SER A 123 -1.99 -17.30 13.20
C SER A 123 -0.68 -16.98 12.48
N GLY A 124 -0.09 -15.81 12.75
CA GLY A 124 1.11 -15.35 12.07
C GLY A 124 0.86 -14.75 10.70
N VAL A 125 -0.40 -14.48 10.35
CA VAL A 125 -0.78 -13.98 9.01
C VAL A 125 -0.10 -12.68 8.64
N PHE A 126 0.18 -11.81 9.61
CA PHE A 126 0.88 -10.55 9.36
C PHE A 126 2.32 -10.76 8.89
N LYS A 127 2.94 -11.86 9.28
CA LYS A 127 4.32 -12.19 8.90
C LYS A 127 4.38 -13.03 7.63
N THR A 128 3.31 -13.76 7.31
CA THR A 128 3.31 -14.68 6.16
C THR A 128 2.66 -14.08 4.92
N LEU A 129 1.62 -13.27 5.07
CA LEU A 129 0.87 -12.71 3.94
C LEU A 129 1.21 -11.26 3.63
N CYS A 130 1.29 -10.39 4.65
CA CYS A 130 1.55 -8.97 4.42
C CYS A 130 2.82 -8.70 3.61
N PRO A 131 3.95 -9.38 3.86
CA PRO A 131 5.14 -9.19 3.01
C PRO A 131 4.90 -9.49 1.54
N LYS A 132 4.05 -10.45 1.21
CA LYS A 132 3.71 -10.78 -0.19
C LYS A 132 2.98 -9.62 -0.86
N TYR A 133 2.07 -8.98 -0.13
CA TYR A 133 1.31 -7.84 -0.66
C TYR A 133 2.21 -6.62 -0.84
N ILE A 134 3.11 -6.37 0.10
CA ILE A 134 4.09 -5.28 0.02
C ILE A 134 4.99 -5.49 -1.20
N LYS A 135 5.56 -6.67 -1.34
CA LYS A 135 6.47 -7.00 -2.44
C LYS A 135 5.78 -6.82 -3.80
N LYS A 136 4.58 -7.39 -3.94
CA LYS A 136 3.85 -7.29 -5.21
C LYS A 136 3.46 -5.86 -5.51
N SER A 137 3.03 -5.10 -4.50
CA SER A 137 2.68 -3.70 -4.67
C SER A 137 3.86 -2.89 -5.22
N VAL A 138 5.05 -3.06 -4.63
CA VAL A 138 6.24 -2.35 -5.09
C VAL A 138 6.62 -2.78 -6.51
N GLU A 139 6.53 -4.06 -6.83
CA GLU A 139 6.80 -4.56 -8.17
C GLU A 139 5.88 -3.94 -9.22
N ILE A 140 4.59 -3.83 -8.91
CA ILE A 140 3.62 -3.20 -9.81
C ILE A 140 3.96 -1.71 -9.98
N ILE A 141 4.26 -1.02 -8.89
CA ILE A 141 4.65 0.39 -8.93
C ILE A 141 5.87 0.60 -9.84
N GLU A 142 6.88 -0.24 -9.73
CA GLU A 142 8.07 -0.14 -10.58
C GLU A 142 7.75 -0.41 -12.05
N GLU A 143 6.78 -1.27 -12.32
CA GLU A 143 6.34 -1.57 -13.67
C GLU A 143 5.59 -0.41 -14.32
N ILE A 144 4.73 0.29 -13.54
CA ILE A 144 3.85 1.33 -14.10
C ILE A 144 4.34 2.76 -13.89
N LEU A 145 5.29 3.01 -12.99
CA LEU A 145 5.90 4.33 -12.79
C LEU A 145 7.26 4.39 -13.46
#